data_940346efad261264bd64f433b27f8fa7
#
_entry.id   940346efad261264bd64f433b27f8fa7
#
_cell.length_a   1.000
_cell.length_b   1.000
_cell.length_c   1.000
_cell.angle_alpha   90.00
_cell.angle_beta   90.00
_cell.angle_gamma   90.00
#
_symmetry.space_group_name_H-M   'P 1'
#
loop_
_entity.id
_entity.type
_entity.pdbx_description
1 polymer ?
#
loop_
_entity_poly.entity_id
_entity_poly.type
_entity_poly.pdbx_seq_one_letter_code
_entity_poly.pdbx_strand_id
1 'polypeptide(L)'
;MKRSRASLPRKADEPRLKTASIGIDIGSTATKVAVMDEGRLIEAFLTPTGFSSVDASERVARELEARGYAVEGSDVVATGYGRVSVPYAARTLTEITCHARGAVHLFGADGTVIDVGGQDTKIIQIADGKVRKFVMNNKCASGTGKFLELMADRMGVSQPTLSELARAGQPTPITNVCTVFADSEVVSLIGRGEPLENIANGIIESVVSRVSSLVGQLRSGEYYLTGGLCENDYVVERLSAHLGAPVHTTPRARFAGAIGAALS
;
A
#
# COMPACT_ATOMS: atom_id res chain seq x y z
N MET A 1 -46.13 -22.16 52.48
CA MET A 1 -44.76 -21.73 52.16
C MET A 1 -44.57 -21.71 50.67
N LYS A 2 -44.62 -20.50 50.05
CA LYS A 2 -44.33 -20.28 48.64
C LYS A 2 -42.85 -19.98 48.47
N ARG A 3 -42.10 -20.86 47.80
CA ARG A 3 -40.69 -20.63 47.43
C ARG A 3 -40.62 -19.63 46.32
N SER A 4 -40.04 -18.45 46.59
CA SER A 4 -39.67 -17.45 45.61
C SER A 4 -38.61 -18.02 44.65
N ARG A 5 -38.87 -18.05 43.35
CA ARG A 5 -37.87 -18.30 42.32
C ARG A 5 -37.05 -17.01 42.13
N ALA A 6 -35.80 -17.03 42.58
CA ALA A 6 -34.85 -15.99 42.25
C ALA A 6 -34.60 -16.03 40.74
N SER A 7 -34.87 -14.95 40.05
CA SER A 7 -34.53 -14.74 38.65
C SER A 7 -32.99 -14.62 38.55
N LEU A 8 -32.38 -15.45 37.71
CA LEU A 8 -30.97 -15.33 37.31
C LEU A 8 -30.71 -13.94 36.69
N PRO A 9 -29.58 -13.29 36.97
CA PRO A 9 -29.25 -12.01 36.34
C PRO A 9 -29.15 -12.22 34.84
N ARG A 10 -29.79 -11.33 34.06
CA ARG A 10 -29.61 -11.24 32.60
C ARG A 10 -28.14 -11.02 32.33
N LYS A 11 -27.54 -11.80 31.40
CA LYS A 11 -26.22 -11.52 30.82
C LYS A 11 -26.21 -10.05 30.39
N ALA A 12 -25.18 -9.31 30.83
CA ALA A 12 -24.94 -7.96 30.37
C ALA A 12 -24.94 -7.99 28.83
N ASP A 13 -25.60 -7.02 28.20
CA ASP A 13 -25.66 -6.85 26.75
C ASP A 13 -24.21 -6.80 26.23
N GLU A 14 -23.75 -7.86 25.56
CA GLU A 14 -22.52 -7.79 24.77
C GLU A 14 -22.73 -6.68 23.73
N PRO A 15 -21.77 -5.78 23.55
CA PRO A 15 -21.91 -4.68 22.60
C PRO A 15 -22.19 -5.26 21.22
N ARG A 16 -23.31 -4.88 20.62
CA ARG A 16 -23.74 -5.36 19.30
C ARG A 16 -22.75 -4.82 18.26
N LEU A 17 -22.01 -5.70 17.59
CA LEU A 17 -21.09 -5.32 16.52
C LEU A 17 -21.84 -4.62 15.38
N LYS A 18 -21.20 -3.60 14.77
CA LYS A 18 -21.75 -2.84 13.65
C LYS A 18 -21.45 -3.54 12.33
N THR A 19 -22.39 -3.52 11.40
CA THR A 19 -22.16 -3.91 10.00
C THR A 19 -21.73 -2.69 9.20
N ALA A 20 -20.88 -2.90 8.19
CA ALA A 20 -20.33 -1.83 7.35
C ALA A 20 -19.92 -2.37 5.97
N SER A 21 -19.55 -1.49 5.04
CA SER A 21 -18.81 -1.86 3.84
C SER A 21 -17.32 -1.94 4.18
N ILE A 22 -16.73 -3.12 4.02
CA ILE A 22 -15.35 -3.40 4.43
C ILE A 22 -14.52 -3.82 3.21
N GLY A 23 -13.46 -3.08 2.93
CA GLY A 23 -12.48 -3.45 1.92
C GLY A 23 -11.22 -4.00 2.56
N ILE A 24 -10.74 -5.14 2.07
CA ILE A 24 -9.54 -5.80 2.54
C ILE A 24 -8.57 -5.97 1.37
N ASP A 25 -7.43 -5.30 1.43
CA ASP A 25 -6.34 -5.42 0.47
C ASP A 25 -5.20 -6.24 1.09
N ILE A 26 -5.16 -7.55 0.78
CA ILE A 26 -4.07 -8.44 1.23
C ILE A 26 -2.90 -8.32 0.25
N GLY A 27 -2.02 -7.35 0.51
CA GLY A 27 -0.77 -7.20 -0.23
C GLY A 27 0.31 -8.19 0.21
N SER A 28 1.42 -8.24 -0.50
CA SER A 28 2.56 -9.14 -0.22
C SER A 28 3.26 -8.87 1.11
N THR A 29 3.31 -7.62 1.56
CA THR A 29 4.02 -7.20 2.78
C THR A 29 3.05 -6.80 3.88
N ALA A 30 2.02 -6.02 3.54
CA ALA A 30 1.04 -5.52 4.49
C ALA A 30 -0.38 -5.70 3.96
N THR A 31 -1.28 -6.06 4.87
CA THR A 31 -2.73 -6.11 4.65
C THR A 31 -3.34 -4.81 5.13
N LYS A 32 -4.09 -4.12 4.28
CA LYS A 32 -4.78 -2.86 4.60
C LYS A 32 -6.27 -3.11 4.63
N VAL A 33 -6.93 -2.48 5.57
CA VAL A 33 -8.37 -2.58 5.77
C VAL A 33 -8.96 -1.18 5.78
N ALA A 34 -10.08 -1.01 5.10
CA ALA A 34 -10.88 0.20 5.11
C ALA A 34 -12.32 -0.15 5.48
N VAL A 35 -12.86 0.55 6.46
CA VAL A 35 -14.27 0.46 6.87
C VAL A 35 -14.97 1.72 6.39
N MET A 36 -15.99 1.55 5.57
CA MET A 36 -16.77 2.63 4.97
C MET A 36 -18.21 2.58 5.45
N ASP A 37 -18.78 3.75 5.67
CA ASP A 37 -20.21 3.93 5.94
C ASP A 37 -20.74 5.06 5.07
N GLU A 38 -21.81 4.83 4.32
CA GLU A 38 -22.40 5.78 3.37
C GLU A 38 -21.36 6.50 2.47
N GLY A 39 -20.36 5.75 1.99
CA GLY A 39 -19.28 6.28 1.14
C GLY A 39 -18.23 7.12 1.87
N ARG A 40 -18.24 7.18 3.20
CA ARG A 40 -17.24 7.86 4.02
C ARG A 40 -16.29 6.86 4.66
N LEU A 41 -15.02 7.16 4.66
CA LEU A 41 -14.03 6.36 5.38
C LEU A 41 -14.17 6.62 6.88
N ILE A 42 -14.64 5.61 7.62
CA ILE A 42 -14.82 5.68 9.07
C ILE A 42 -13.54 5.27 9.77
N GLU A 43 -12.91 4.19 9.30
CA GLU A 43 -11.69 3.67 9.89
C GLU A 43 -10.80 3.02 8.83
N ALA A 44 -9.49 3.09 9.03
CA ALA A 44 -8.52 2.37 8.24
C ALA A 44 -7.37 1.91 9.14
N PHE A 45 -6.93 0.67 8.95
CA PHE A 45 -5.79 0.12 9.65
C PHE A 45 -5.02 -0.85 8.76
N LEU A 46 -3.79 -1.17 9.17
CA LEU A 46 -2.95 -2.13 8.49
C LEU A 46 -2.35 -3.13 9.48
N THR A 47 -2.09 -4.33 8.97
CA THR A 47 -1.38 -5.39 9.69
C THR A 47 -0.31 -5.99 8.77
N PRO A 48 0.78 -6.55 9.30
CA PRO A 48 1.69 -7.34 8.48
C PRO A 48 0.97 -8.52 7.83
N THR A 49 1.21 -8.79 6.55
CA THR A 49 0.65 -10.00 5.91
C THR A 49 1.33 -11.26 6.42
N GLY A 50 2.65 -11.23 6.62
CA GLY A 50 3.42 -12.41 7.02
C GLY A 50 3.54 -13.42 5.89
N PHE A 51 3.71 -14.71 6.25
CA PHE A 51 3.91 -15.78 5.29
C PHE A 51 2.61 -16.37 4.73
N SER A 52 1.48 -16.18 5.42
CA SER A 52 0.20 -16.79 5.10
C SER A 52 -0.88 -15.72 4.94
N SER A 53 -1.45 -15.64 3.74
CA SER A 53 -2.62 -14.79 3.49
C SER A 53 -3.88 -15.26 4.24
N VAL A 54 -3.97 -16.56 4.55
CA VAL A 54 -5.06 -17.12 5.36
C VAL A 54 -4.96 -16.59 6.79
N ASP A 55 -3.77 -16.72 7.42
CA ASP A 55 -3.56 -16.21 8.78
C ASP A 55 -3.74 -14.68 8.84
N ALA A 56 -3.34 -13.96 7.77
CA ALA A 56 -3.59 -12.54 7.65
C ALA A 56 -5.09 -12.22 7.65
N SER A 57 -5.89 -12.98 6.90
CA SER A 57 -7.34 -12.79 6.85
C SER A 57 -8.00 -13.06 8.21
N GLU A 58 -7.58 -14.11 8.93
CA GLU A 58 -8.07 -14.41 10.27
C GLU A 58 -7.70 -13.32 11.29
N ARG A 59 -6.47 -12.78 11.21
CA ARG A 59 -6.08 -11.63 12.06
C ARG A 59 -6.95 -10.41 11.77
N VAL A 60 -7.23 -10.13 10.49
CA VAL A 60 -8.12 -9.03 10.11
C VAL A 60 -9.52 -9.22 10.67
N ALA A 61 -10.10 -10.42 10.61
CA ALA A 61 -11.41 -10.68 11.20
C ALA A 61 -11.44 -10.39 12.70
N ARG A 62 -10.45 -10.91 13.45
CA ARG A 62 -10.33 -10.64 14.89
C ARG A 62 -10.14 -9.15 15.21
N GLU A 63 -9.35 -8.44 14.41
CA GLU A 63 -9.11 -7.02 14.60
C GLU A 63 -10.37 -6.18 14.29
N LEU A 64 -11.15 -6.55 13.29
CA LEU A 64 -12.44 -5.93 13.00
C LEU A 64 -13.42 -6.10 14.17
N GLU A 65 -13.54 -7.32 14.70
CA GLU A 65 -14.39 -7.60 15.86
C GLU A 65 -13.93 -6.81 17.10
N ALA A 66 -12.63 -6.76 17.36
CA ALA A 66 -12.06 -5.98 18.46
C ALA A 66 -12.35 -4.47 18.35
N ARG A 67 -12.51 -3.97 17.12
CA ARG A 67 -12.89 -2.57 16.80
C ARG A 67 -14.40 -2.36 16.74
N GLY A 68 -15.19 -3.40 16.99
CA GLY A 68 -16.65 -3.32 17.06
C GLY A 68 -17.36 -3.51 15.71
N TYR A 69 -16.69 -4.10 14.69
CA TYR A 69 -17.29 -4.40 13.40
C TYR A 69 -17.52 -5.90 13.23
N ALA A 70 -18.73 -6.29 12.86
CA ALA A 70 -19.06 -7.66 12.51
C ALA A 70 -18.59 -7.97 11.09
N VAL A 71 -17.88 -9.06 10.90
CA VAL A 71 -17.62 -9.60 9.56
C VAL A 71 -18.90 -10.17 8.98
N GLU A 72 -19.65 -10.94 9.79
CA GLU A 72 -20.96 -11.48 9.40
C GLU A 72 -22.00 -10.34 9.24
N GLY A 73 -22.66 -10.32 8.10
CA GLY A 73 -23.64 -9.30 7.76
C GLY A 73 -23.06 -7.99 7.20
N SER A 74 -21.73 -7.82 7.18
CA SER A 74 -21.04 -6.73 6.49
C SER A 74 -20.83 -7.07 5.01
N ASP A 75 -20.77 -6.03 4.16
CA ASP A 75 -20.35 -6.19 2.75
C ASP A 75 -18.84 -6.19 2.66
N VAL A 76 -18.23 -7.37 2.75
CA VAL A 76 -16.77 -7.54 2.72
C VAL A 76 -16.30 -7.81 1.31
N VAL A 77 -15.41 -6.96 0.79
CA VAL A 77 -14.79 -7.11 -0.52
C VAL A 77 -13.28 -7.23 -0.38
N ALA A 78 -12.70 -8.32 -0.92
CA ALA A 78 -11.27 -8.57 -0.86
C ALA A 78 -10.56 -8.23 -2.18
N THR A 79 -9.37 -7.66 -2.08
CA THR A 79 -8.45 -7.37 -3.17
C THR A 79 -7.01 -7.70 -2.75
N GLY A 80 -6.05 -7.43 -3.60
CA GLY A 80 -4.65 -7.73 -3.33
C GLY A 80 -4.23 -9.11 -3.80
N TYR A 81 -2.95 -9.40 -3.61
CA TYR A 81 -2.34 -10.69 -3.96
C TYR A 81 -3.04 -11.86 -3.25
N GLY A 82 -3.35 -11.70 -1.96
CA GLY A 82 -3.99 -12.71 -1.12
C GLY A 82 -5.52 -12.70 -1.12
N ARG A 83 -6.19 -11.97 -2.03
CA ARG A 83 -7.66 -11.79 -2.02
C ARG A 83 -8.47 -13.09 -1.97
N VAL A 84 -7.95 -14.16 -2.55
CA VAL A 84 -8.63 -15.48 -2.57
C VAL A 84 -8.59 -16.21 -1.22
N SER A 85 -7.78 -15.72 -0.29
CA SER A 85 -7.61 -16.29 1.05
C SER A 85 -8.51 -15.64 2.11
N VAL A 86 -9.52 -14.87 1.71
CA VAL A 86 -10.49 -14.23 2.61
C VAL A 86 -11.83 -14.96 2.51
N PRO A 87 -12.06 -16.00 3.34
CA PRO A 87 -13.22 -16.89 3.18
C PRO A 87 -14.55 -16.20 3.50
N TYR A 88 -14.53 -15.11 4.23
CA TYR A 88 -15.70 -14.32 4.60
C TYR A 88 -15.96 -13.14 3.66
N ALA A 89 -15.15 -12.95 2.60
CA ALA A 89 -15.43 -11.94 1.60
C ALA A 89 -16.63 -12.33 0.73
N ALA A 90 -17.59 -11.44 0.59
CA ALA A 90 -18.75 -11.64 -0.30
C ALA A 90 -18.30 -11.73 -1.77
N ARG A 91 -17.23 -11.01 -2.13
CA ARG A 91 -16.62 -11.03 -3.47
C ARG A 91 -15.17 -10.60 -3.47
N THR A 92 -14.47 -10.94 -4.55
CA THR A 92 -13.08 -10.51 -4.77
C THR A 92 -12.99 -9.66 -6.03
N LEU A 93 -12.14 -8.63 -6.00
CA LEU A 93 -11.88 -7.73 -7.13
C LEU A 93 -10.39 -7.63 -7.42
N THR A 94 -10.07 -7.19 -8.64
CA THR A 94 -8.67 -6.97 -9.02
C THR A 94 -8.11 -5.72 -8.36
N GLU A 95 -6.83 -5.75 -8.02
CA GLU A 95 -6.11 -4.60 -7.45
C GLU A 95 -6.22 -3.36 -8.33
N ILE A 96 -6.07 -3.52 -9.64
CA ILE A 96 -6.16 -2.42 -10.62
C ILE A 96 -7.49 -1.68 -10.48
N THR A 97 -8.61 -2.43 -10.41
CA THR A 97 -9.94 -1.85 -10.25
C THR A 97 -10.10 -1.12 -8.92
N CYS A 98 -9.64 -1.75 -7.84
CA CYS A 98 -9.76 -1.18 -6.50
C CYS A 98 -8.89 0.06 -6.33
N HIS A 99 -7.62 0.02 -6.76
CA HIS A 99 -6.74 1.19 -6.70
C HIS A 99 -7.29 2.37 -7.51
N ALA A 100 -7.84 2.12 -8.70
CA ALA A 100 -8.48 3.18 -9.49
C ALA A 100 -9.66 3.81 -8.77
N ARG A 101 -10.59 3.01 -8.23
CA ARG A 101 -11.74 3.52 -7.48
C ARG A 101 -11.34 4.29 -6.22
N GLY A 102 -10.40 3.73 -5.46
CA GLY A 102 -9.88 4.38 -4.27
C GLY A 102 -9.16 5.69 -4.58
N ALA A 103 -8.41 5.76 -5.66
CA ALA A 103 -7.75 6.99 -6.09
C ALA A 103 -8.77 8.06 -6.51
N VAL A 104 -9.79 7.71 -7.30
CA VAL A 104 -10.88 8.64 -7.66
C VAL A 104 -11.58 9.17 -6.40
N HIS A 105 -11.85 8.30 -5.41
CA HIS A 105 -12.45 8.73 -4.15
C HIS A 105 -11.54 9.68 -3.35
N LEU A 106 -10.24 9.40 -3.30
CA LEU A 106 -9.27 10.17 -2.51
C LEU A 106 -8.90 11.51 -3.13
N PHE A 107 -8.78 11.55 -4.46
CA PHE A 107 -8.27 12.72 -5.19
C PHE A 107 -9.36 13.47 -5.97
N GLY A 108 -10.52 12.84 -6.18
CA GLY A 108 -11.68 13.47 -6.83
C GLY A 108 -11.50 13.74 -8.32
N ALA A 109 -10.49 13.16 -8.97
CA ALA A 109 -10.14 13.48 -10.34
C ALA A 109 -9.55 12.28 -11.11
N ASP A 110 -9.62 12.37 -12.42
CA ASP A 110 -8.94 11.48 -13.35
C ASP A 110 -7.44 11.78 -13.40
N GLY A 111 -6.65 10.82 -13.85
CA GLY A 111 -5.19 10.97 -13.94
C GLY A 111 -4.46 9.64 -14.04
N THR A 112 -3.19 9.66 -13.71
CA THR A 112 -2.35 8.45 -13.64
C THR A 112 -2.02 8.13 -12.19
N VAL A 113 -2.53 7.01 -11.70
CA VAL A 113 -2.16 6.44 -10.40
C VAL A 113 -0.85 5.69 -10.54
N ILE A 114 0.10 6.03 -9.68
CA ILE A 114 1.38 5.37 -9.49
C ILE A 114 1.26 4.60 -8.17
N ASP A 115 0.99 3.30 -8.25
CA ASP A 115 0.91 2.44 -7.08
C ASP A 115 2.24 1.70 -6.90
N VAL A 116 2.99 2.05 -5.86
CA VAL A 116 4.25 1.39 -5.54
C VAL A 116 4.05 0.50 -4.31
N GLY A 117 3.85 -0.78 -4.59
CA GLY A 117 3.66 -1.83 -3.61
C GLY A 117 4.97 -2.38 -3.05
N GLY A 118 4.83 -3.40 -2.19
CA GLY A 118 5.98 -4.12 -1.62
C GLY A 118 6.75 -4.89 -2.67
N GLN A 119 6.09 -5.59 -3.59
CA GLN A 119 6.75 -6.47 -4.58
C GLN A 119 6.42 -6.12 -6.03
N ASP A 120 5.52 -5.20 -6.26
CA ASP A 120 5.14 -4.77 -7.61
C ASP A 120 4.91 -3.25 -7.67
N THR A 121 4.88 -2.74 -8.90
CA THR A 121 4.54 -1.36 -9.19
C THR A 121 3.54 -1.34 -10.32
N LYS A 122 2.46 -0.59 -10.14
CA LYS A 122 1.38 -0.46 -11.12
C LYS A 122 1.21 0.99 -11.51
N ILE A 123 1.08 1.24 -12.80
CA ILE A 123 0.71 2.54 -13.34
C ILE A 123 -0.66 2.37 -13.97
N ILE A 124 -1.64 3.13 -13.48
CA ILE A 124 -3.04 2.97 -13.87
C ILE A 124 -3.56 4.30 -14.39
N GLN A 125 -3.90 4.36 -15.66
CA GLN A 125 -4.52 5.54 -16.27
C GLN A 125 -6.03 5.49 -16.06
N ILE A 126 -6.57 6.56 -15.50
CA ILE A 126 -7.99 6.73 -15.22
C ILE A 126 -8.54 7.86 -16.11
N ALA A 127 -9.67 7.61 -16.75
CA ALA A 127 -10.46 8.62 -17.43
C ALA A 127 -11.95 8.30 -17.30
N ASP A 128 -12.77 9.31 -17.07
CA ASP A 128 -14.20 9.19 -16.74
C ASP A 128 -14.46 8.25 -15.54
N GLY A 129 -13.59 8.32 -14.53
CA GLY A 129 -13.65 7.48 -13.33
C GLY A 129 -13.35 5.99 -13.55
N LYS A 130 -12.84 5.60 -14.74
CA LYS A 130 -12.62 4.20 -15.13
C LYS A 130 -11.18 3.96 -15.56
N VAL A 131 -10.71 2.74 -15.33
CA VAL A 131 -9.41 2.29 -15.86
C VAL A 131 -9.47 2.28 -17.38
N ARG A 132 -8.57 3.01 -18.03
CA ARG A 132 -8.38 3.02 -19.48
C ARG A 132 -7.25 2.11 -19.90
N LYS A 133 -6.10 2.22 -19.24
CA LYS A 133 -4.91 1.40 -19.48
C LYS A 133 -4.17 1.20 -18.17
N PHE A 134 -3.36 0.18 -18.12
CA PHE A 134 -2.40 -0.01 -17.04
C PHE A 134 -1.15 -0.73 -17.56
N VAL A 135 -0.04 -0.50 -16.88
CA VAL A 135 1.19 -1.28 -16.97
C VAL A 135 1.63 -1.65 -15.57
N MET A 136 2.34 -2.76 -15.45
CA MET A 136 2.85 -3.18 -14.15
C MET A 136 4.22 -3.86 -14.26
N ASN A 137 5.00 -3.67 -13.22
CA ASN A 137 6.19 -4.46 -12.94
C ASN A 137 5.89 -5.39 -11.76
N ASN A 138 5.73 -6.67 -12.02
CA ASN A 138 5.44 -7.71 -11.02
C ASN A 138 6.45 -8.88 -11.06
N LYS A 139 7.55 -8.71 -11.81
CA LYS A 139 8.56 -9.75 -12.00
C LYS A 139 9.92 -9.40 -11.42
N CYS A 140 10.12 -8.14 -11.05
CA CYS A 140 11.40 -7.64 -10.55
C CYS A 140 11.19 -6.69 -9.38
N ALA A 141 11.94 -6.87 -8.29
CA ALA A 141 11.87 -6.00 -7.12
C ALA A 141 12.37 -4.57 -7.40
N SER A 142 13.19 -4.37 -8.44
CA SER A 142 13.64 -3.04 -8.85
C SER A 142 12.46 -2.11 -9.12
N GLY A 143 12.45 -0.94 -8.46
CA GLY A 143 11.35 0.02 -8.53
C GLY A 143 10.17 -0.31 -7.61
N THR A 144 10.37 -1.09 -6.55
CA THR A 144 9.35 -1.46 -5.55
C THR A 144 9.83 -1.18 -4.13
N GLY A 145 8.92 -1.27 -3.16
CA GLY A 145 9.25 -1.13 -1.74
C GLY A 145 10.26 -2.18 -1.25
N LYS A 146 10.24 -3.40 -1.81
CA LYS A 146 11.18 -4.47 -1.45
C LYS A 146 12.63 -4.14 -1.83
N PHE A 147 12.83 -3.41 -2.93
CA PHE A 147 14.15 -2.93 -3.28
C PHE A 147 14.71 -1.98 -2.21
N LEU A 148 13.89 -1.01 -1.78
CA LEU A 148 14.31 -0.07 -0.72
C LEU A 148 14.57 -0.77 0.61
N GLU A 149 13.75 -1.75 0.97
CA GLU A 149 13.94 -2.57 2.17
C GLU A 149 15.28 -3.30 2.13
N LEU A 150 15.57 -4.01 1.04
CA LEU A 150 16.83 -4.74 0.88
C LEU A 150 18.05 -3.83 0.91
N MET A 151 17.99 -2.66 0.30
CA MET A 151 19.10 -1.71 0.29
C MET A 151 19.28 -1.04 1.66
N ALA A 152 18.21 -0.72 2.37
CA ALA A 152 18.27 -0.20 3.74
C ALA A 152 18.91 -1.23 4.69
N ASP A 153 18.48 -2.49 4.61
CA ASP A 153 19.07 -3.61 5.37
C ASP A 153 20.55 -3.78 5.04
N ARG A 154 20.94 -3.66 3.76
CA ARG A 154 22.34 -3.73 3.33
C ARG A 154 23.20 -2.62 3.93
N MET A 155 22.65 -1.41 4.06
CA MET A 155 23.30 -0.27 4.69
C MET A 155 23.23 -0.30 6.23
N GLY A 156 22.48 -1.23 6.82
CA GLY A 156 22.26 -1.33 8.27
C GLY A 156 21.40 -0.20 8.84
N VAL A 157 20.49 0.35 8.04
CA VAL A 157 19.62 1.46 8.42
C VAL A 157 18.14 1.13 8.22
N SER A 158 17.25 1.91 8.84
CA SER A 158 15.81 1.82 8.58
C SER A 158 15.44 2.53 7.25
N GLN A 159 14.29 2.20 6.65
CA GLN A 159 13.81 2.92 5.45
C GLN A 159 13.61 4.43 5.70
N PRO A 160 13.06 4.90 6.82
CA PRO A 160 13.05 6.34 7.13
C PRO A 160 14.45 6.95 7.16
N THR A 161 15.40 6.32 7.84
CA THR A 161 16.80 6.79 7.90
C THR A 161 17.46 6.80 6.52
N LEU A 162 17.19 5.79 5.67
CA LEU A 162 17.65 5.78 4.28
C LEU A 162 17.19 7.05 3.53
N SER A 163 15.94 7.46 3.71
CA SER A 163 15.38 8.65 3.06
C SER A 163 15.96 9.96 3.61
N GLU A 164 16.23 10.03 4.91
CA GLU A 164 16.90 11.16 5.54
C GLU A 164 18.33 11.33 5.02
N LEU A 165 19.10 10.24 4.97
CA LEU A 165 20.44 10.24 4.38
C LEU A 165 20.39 10.66 2.91
N ALA A 166 19.49 10.06 2.12
CA ALA A 166 19.36 10.37 0.71
C ALA A 166 19.12 11.87 0.44
N ARG A 167 18.34 12.53 1.28
CA ARG A 167 18.06 13.98 1.16
C ARG A 167 19.31 14.85 1.37
N ALA A 168 20.27 14.37 2.16
CA ALA A 168 21.51 15.09 2.45
C ALA A 168 22.62 14.84 1.42
N GLY A 169 22.51 13.78 0.61
CA GLY A 169 23.56 13.32 -0.31
C GLY A 169 23.40 13.81 -1.75
N GLN A 170 24.42 13.52 -2.55
CA GLN A 170 24.38 13.61 -4.01
C GLN A 170 24.23 12.21 -4.59
N PRO A 171 23.50 12.00 -5.72
CA PRO A 171 23.25 10.66 -6.22
C PRO A 171 24.52 10.01 -6.78
N THR A 172 24.98 8.95 -6.14
CA THR A 172 25.95 8.02 -6.73
C THR A 172 25.20 7.03 -7.64
N PRO A 173 25.59 6.86 -8.91
CA PRO A 173 24.90 5.97 -9.83
C PRO A 173 24.81 4.53 -9.29
N ILE A 174 23.62 3.99 -9.22
CA ILE A 174 23.31 2.61 -8.84
C ILE A 174 22.42 1.98 -9.89
N THR A 175 22.73 0.73 -10.28
CA THR A 175 21.95 0.03 -11.31
C THR A 175 20.48 -0.12 -10.90
N ASN A 176 19.57 0.16 -11.82
CA ASN A 176 18.12 0.03 -11.61
C ASN A 176 17.52 -1.18 -12.35
N VAL A 177 18.37 -2.02 -12.96
CA VAL A 177 17.92 -3.15 -13.79
C VAL A 177 17.69 -4.40 -12.94
N CYS A 178 18.63 -4.71 -12.04
CA CYS A 178 18.59 -5.94 -11.24
C CYS A 178 19.02 -5.67 -9.80
N THR A 179 18.17 -6.05 -8.85
CA THR A 179 18.42 -5.90 -7.41
C THR A 179 19.71 -6.57 -6.95
N VAL A 180 20.07 -7.72 -7.52
CA VAL A 180 21.31 -8.45 -7.16
C VAL A 180 22.56 -7.66 -7.55
N PHE A 181 22.54 -7.01 -8.72
CA PHE A 181 23.65 -6.16 -9.14
C PHE A 181 23.73 -4.88 -8.30
N ALA A 182 22.59 -4.26 -8.02
CA ALA A 182 22.51 -3.08 -7.15
C ALA A 182 23.06 -3.40 -5.74
N ASP A 183 22.74 -4.56 -5.17
CA ASP A 183 23.25 -5.01 -3.87
C ASP A 183 24.78 -5.11 -3.89
N SER A 184 25.35 -5.73 -4.92
CA SER A 184 26.80 -5.84 -5.08
C SER A 184 27.49 -4.48 -5.27
N GLU A 185 26.85 -3.55 -6.00
CA GLU A 185 27.35 -2.18 -6.17
C GLU A 185 27.35 -1.42 -4.85
N VAL A 186 26.27 -1.49 -4.06
CA VAL A 186 26.18 -0.85 -2.75
C VAL A 186 27.29 -1.35 -1.81
N VAL A 187 27.49 -2.67 -1.74
CA VAL A 187 28.58 -3.25 -0.95
C VAL A 187 29.95 -2.72 -1.41
N SER A 188 30.19 -2.63 -2.72
CA SER A 188 31.42 -2.11 -3.28
C SER A 188 31.62 -0.63 -2.99
N LEU A 189 30.57 0.19 -3.02
CA LEU A 189 30.63 1.61 -2.70
C LEU A 189 30.94 1.83 -1.22
N ILE A 190 30.28 1.10 -0.32
CA ILE A 190 30.58 1.12 1.12
C ILE A 190 32.06 0.75 1.37
N GLY A 191 32.54 -0.33 0.73
CA GLY A 191 33.93 -0.79 0.88
C GLY A 191 34.98 0.19 0.36
N ARG A 192 34.60 1.09 -0.56
CA ARG A 192 35.48 2.17 -1.08
C ARG A 192 35.39 3.46 -0.28
N GLY A 193 34.53 3.53 0.74
CA GLY A 193 34.35 4.71 1.56
C GLY A 193 33.48 5.80 0.93
N GLU A 194 32.62 5.45 -0.05
CA GLU A 194 31.64 6.41 -0.56
C GLU A 194 30.74 6.88 0.58
N PRO A 195 30.43 8.20 0.69
CA PRO A 195 29.52 8.71 1.71
C PRO A 195 28.17 7.99 1.70
N LEU A 196 27.67 7.58 2.88
CA LEU A 196 26.41 6.85 2.99
C LEU A 196 25.23 7.66 2.45
N GLU A 197 25.26 8.97 2.60
CA GLU A 197 24.27 9.89 2.07
C GLU A 197 24.16 9.81 0.54
N ASN A 198 25.31 9.72 -0.14
CA ASN A 198 25.38 9.61 -1.59
C ASN A 198 24.85 8.25 -2.06
N ILE A 199 25.23 7.16 -1.38
CA ILE A 199 24.72 5.82 -1.66
C ILE A 199 23.21 5.79 -1.47
N ALA A 200 22.70 6.32 -0.36
CA ALA A 200 21.29 6.40 -0.06
C ALA A 200 20.52 7.18 -1.13
N ASN A 201 21.07 8.31 -1.58
CA ASN A 201 20.47 9.10 -2.66
C ASN A 201 20.44 8.29 -3.98
N GLY A 202 21.54 7.62 -4.35
CA GLY A 202 21.58 6.76 -5.54
C GLY A 202 20.58 5.62 -5.51
N ILE A 203 20.31 5.04 -4.33
CA ILE A 203 19.28 4.00 -4.11
C ILE A 203 17.88 4.58 -4.40
N ILE A 204 17.53 5.73 -3.83
CA ILE A 204 16.22 6.38 -4.08
C ILE A 204 16.08 6.74 -5.56
N GLU A 205 17.10 7.36 -6.16
CA GLU A 205 17.11 7.73 -7.58
C GLU A 205 16.94 6.52 -8.51
N SER A 206 17.52 5.39 -8.17
CA SER A 206 17.33 4.13 -8.89
C SER A 206 15.86 3.70 -8.94
N VAL A 207 15.16 3.75 -7.79
CA VAL A 207 13.71 3.46 -7.72
C VAL A 207 12.89 4.47 -8.50
N VAL A 208 13.14 5.75 -8.28
CA VAL A 208 12.43 6.86 -8.95
C VAL A 208 12.58 6.78 -10.46
N SER A 209 13.79 6.55 -10.96
CA SER A 209 14.07 6.36 -12.39
C SER A 209 13.28 5.17 -12.97
N ARG A 210 13.26 4.04 -12.25
CA ARG A 210 12.52 2.85 -12.69
C ARG A 210 11.02 3.08 -12.75
N VAL A 211 10.44 3.70 -11.71
CA VAL A 211 9.01 4.05 -11.66
C VAL A 211 8.68 5.05 -12.77
N SER A 212 9.48 6.11 -12.93
CA SER A 212 9.28 7.12 -13.99
C SER A 212 9.31 6.52 -15.40
N SER A 213 10.18 5.52 -15.63
CA SER A 213 10.22 4.79 -16.91
C SER A 213 8.93 4.02 -17.19
N LEU A 214 8.28 3.47 -16.16
CA LEU A 214 6.96 2.83 -16.31
C LEU A 214 5.86 3.87 -16.57
N VAL A 215 5.86 5.00 -15.83
CA VAL A 215 4.92 6.11 -16.06
C VAL A 215 5.03 6.64 -17.48
N GLY A 216 6.24 6.70 -18.04
CA GLY A 216 6.49 7.14 -19.42
C GLY A 216 5.69 6.39 -20.50
N GLN A 217 5.18 5.19 -20.19
CA GLN A 217 4.34 4.39 -21.08
C GLN A 217 2.86 4.82 -21.07
N LEU A 218 2.41 5.53 -20.03
CA LEU A 218 1.01 5.92 -19.83
C LEU A 218 0.89 7.35 -19.30
N ARG A 219 1.57 8.32 -19.93
CA ARG A 219 1.56 9.72 -19.48
C ARG A 219 0.16 10.34 -19.54
N SER A 220 -0.20 11.04 -18.46
CA SER A 220 -1.35 11.96 -18.39
C SER A 220 -0.95 13.17 -17.54
N GLY A 221 -1.78 14.24 -17.53
CA GLY A 221 -1.41 15.51 -16.89
C GLY A 221 -1.31 15.50 -15.36
N GLU A 222 -2.03 14.60 -14.69
CA GLU A 222 -2.11 14.53 -13.22
C GLU A 222 -1.57 13.18 -12.73
N TYR A 223 -0.78 13.21 -11.65
CA TYR A 223 -0.16 12.03 -11.07
C TYR A 223 -0.53 11.88 -9.60
N TYR A 224 -0.92 10.67 -9.21
CA TYR A 224 -1.32 10.31 -7.84
C TYR A 224 -0.49 9.14 -7.34
N LEU A 225 0.24 9.31 -6.24
CA LEU A 225 1.03 8.22 -5.64
C LEU A 225 0.22 7.50 -4.57
N THR A 226 0.13 6.18 -4.69
CA THR A 226 -0.49 5.26 -3.73
C THR A 226 0.48 4.14 -3.36
N GLY A 227 0.04 3.21 -2.52
CA GLY A 227 0.91 2.13 -2.03
C GLY A 227 1.81 2.55 -0.88
N GLY A 228 2.75 1.69 -0.52
CA GLY A 228 3.60 1.90 0.67
C GLY A 228 4.52 3.11 0.57
N LEU A 229 4.95 3.49 -0.63
CA LEU A 229 5.88 4.62 -0.80
C LEU A 229 5.20 6.00 -0.80
N CYS A 230 3.88 6.07 -0.75
CA CYS A 230 3.17 7.35 -0.71
C CYS A 230 3.45 8.19 0.56
N GLU A 231 3.97 7.55 1.60
CA GLU A 231 4.35 8.21 2.86
C GLU A 231 5.82 8.68 2.89
N ASN A 232 6.57 8.44 1.83
CA ASN A 232 7.95 8.87 1.71
C ASN A 232 8.02 10.19 0.92
N ASP A 233 8.04 11.31 1.64
CA ASP A 233 8.04 12.65 1.04
C ASP A 233 9.20 12.88 0.08
N TYR A 234 10.37 12.29 0.34
CA TYR A 234 11.51 12.43 -0.55
C TYR A 234 11.29 11.70 -1.88
N VAL A 235 10.69 10.51 -1.85
CA VAL A 235 10.29 9.79 -3.08
C VAL A 235 9.25 10.59 -3.86
N VAL A 236 8.26 11.20 -3.21
CA VAL A 236 7.26 12.07 -3.84
C VAL A 236 7.92 13.25 -4.55
N GLU A 237 8.83 13.93 -3.86
CA GLU A 237 9.60 15.05 -4.39
C GLU A 237 10.43 14.65 -5.63
N ARG A 238 11.17 13.53 -5.53
CA ARG A 238 12.00 13.04 -6.63
C ARG A 238 11.19 12.57 -7.83
N LEU A 239 10.07 11.87 -7.61
CA LEU A 239 9.14 11.51 -8.68
C LEU A 239 8.59 12.74 -9.39
N SER A 240 8.18 13.76 -8.65
CA SER A 240 7.69 15.02 -9.22
C SER A 240 8.75 15.68 -10.11
N ALA A 241 10.01 15.71 -9.65
CA ALA A 241 11.12 16.25 -10.41
C ALA A 241 11.39 15.45 -11.70
N HIS A 242 11.39 14.11 -11.64
CA HIS A 242 11.62 13.24 -12.80
C HIS A 242 10.48 13.29 -13.83
N LEU A 243 9.25 13.46 -13.37
CA LEU A 243 8.07 13.54 -14.25
C LEU A 243 7.85 14.94 -14.82
N GLY A 244 8.51 15.97 -14.25
CA GLY A 244 8.33 17.36 -14.60
C GLY A 244 6.93 17.92 -14.28
N ALA A 245 6.21 17.27 -13.33
CA ALA A 245 4.88 17.62 -12.90
C ALA A 245 4.65 17.18 -11.45
N PRO A 246 3.76 17.86 -10.70
CA PRO A 246 3.45 17.46 -9.33
C PRO A 246 2.93 16.02 -9.24
N VAL A 247 3.41 15.28 -8.24
CA VAL A 247 2.87 13.99 -7.83
C VAL A 247 2.11 14.20 -6.52
N HIS A 248 0.82 14.00 -6.56
CA HIS A 248 -0.06 14.22 -5.42
C HIS A 248 -0.20 12.95 -4.58
N THR A 249 -0.25 13.13 -3.27
CA THR A 249 -0.52 12.05 -2.33
C THR A 249 -1.30 12.54 -1.12
N THR A 250 -1.73 11.65 -0.27
CA THR A 250 -2.44 11.93 0.99
C THR A 250 -2.10 10.82 1.99
N PRO A 251 -2.13 11.07 3.30
CA PRO A 251 -1.90 10.04 4.32
C PRO A 251 -2.80 8.81 4.19
N ARG A 252 -3.92 8.91 3.48
CA ARG A 252 -4.84 7.79 3.20
C ARG A 252 -4.53 7.05 1.90
N ALA A 253 -3.60 7.53 1.09
CA ALA A 253 -3.31 6.97 -0.24
C ALA A 253 -2.79 5.52 -0.17
N ARG A 254 -2.12 5.13 0.91
CA ARG A 254 -1.71 3.73 1.11
C ARG A 254 -2.89 2.76 1.24
N PHE A 255 -4.09 3.25 1.57
CA PHE A 255 -5.32 2.47 1.70
C PHE A 255 -6.17 2.47 0.43
N ALA A 256 -5.71 3.07 -0.67
CA ALA A 256 -6.49 3.23 -1.91
C ALA A 256 -7.10 1.90 -2.39
N GLY A 257 -6.33 0.80 -2.37
CA GLY A 257 -6.83 -0.53 -2.73
C GLY A 257 -7.98 -0.99 -1.84
N ALA A 258 -7.85 -0.86 -0.52
CA ALA A 258 -8.87 -1.23 0.45
C ALA A 258 -10.11 -0.31 0.37
N ILE A 259 -9.91 1.01 0.24
CA ILE A 259 -11.00 1.98 0.05
C ILE A 259 -11.80 1.64 -1.21
N GLY A 260 -11.09 1.42 -2.33
CA GLY A 260 -11.76 1.08 -3.59
C GLY A 260 -12.45 -0.29 -3.57
N ALA A 261 -11.99 -1.24 -2.77
CA ALA A 261 -12.69 -2.50 -2.51
C ALA A 261 -13.99 -2.26 -1.74
N ALA A 262 -13.96 -1.47 -0.66
CA ALA A 262 -15.14 -1.16 0.15
C ALA A 262 -16.20 -0.33 -0.58
N LEU A 263 -15.83 0.43 -1.61
CA LEU A 263 -16.72 1.22 -2.47
C LEU A 263 -17.33 0.43 -3.64
N SER A 264 -17.13 -0.87 -3.68
CA SER A 264 -17.44 -1.67 -4.87
C SER A 264 -18.81 -2.32 -4.84
#